data_8f22b8ea5325e9f334440daa43384813
#
_entry.id   8f22b8ea5325e9f334440daa43384813
#
_cell.length_a   1.000
_cell.length_b   1.000
_cell.length_c   1.000
_cell.angle_alpha   90.00
_cell.angle_beta   90.00
_cell.angle_gamma   90.00
#
_symmetry.space_group_name_H-M   'P 1'
#
loop_
_entity.id
_entity.type
_entity.pdbx_description
1 polymer ?
#
loop_
_entity_poly.entity_id
_entity_poly.type
_entity_poly.pdbx_seq_one_letter_code
_entity_poly.pdbx_strand_id
1 'polypeptide(L)'
;MDTSPVQSPTPIVTGPREFEFADRDFRRVCDLIYQRVGIALAPAKRDMVYGRLSRRLRTLGMRSFQQYLDHLEQEDGDEWQAFTNALTTNLTSFFREPHHFDKLREELQQRSGHTPLLLWSCAASTGEEPYSMAITACEAFGTLKPPVRIVATDVDTQVLATAGRGVYNIDRVANLDPDLRRRYFQRGSGPNEGQCRVLPALRELIEFRPLNLLAPRYDVGGPFDALFCRNVMIYFDKPTQRAILGRLVQHLADDGLLYTGHSENYLHAADLIQPCGRTLYRRAAKAGA
;
A
#
# COMPACT_ATOMS: atom_id res chain seq x y z
N MET A 1 -29.06 -3.84 18.35
CA MET A 1 -28.33 -5.13 18.50
C MET A 1 -27.82 -5.47 17.11
N ASP A 2 -26.58 -5.10 16.86
CA ASP A 2 -25.94 -5.23 15.54
C ASP A 2 -25.08 -6.49 15.55
N THR A 3 -25.50 -7.52 14.82
CA THR A 3 -24.78 -8.77 14.64
C THR A 3 -24.20 -8.79 13.25
N SER A 4 -23.05 -8.10 13.07
CA SER A 4 -22.23 -8.28 11.86
C SER A 4 -21.61 -9.68 11.86
N PRO A 5 -21.64 -10.42 10.74
CA PRO A 5 -21.06 -11.75 10.66
C PRO A 5 -19.53 -11.67 10.72
N VAL A 6 -18.98 -12.32 11.73
CA VAL A 6 -17.56 -12.61 11.88
C VAL A 6 -17.13 -13.47 10.68
N GLN A 7 -16.24 -12.95 9.84
CA GLN A 7 -15.61 -13.74 8.79
C GLN A 7 -14.89 -14.94 9.42
N SER A 8 -15.32 -16.13 9.06
CA SER A 8 -14.74 -17.39 9.49
C SER A 8 -13.24 -17.44 9.11
N PRO A 9 -12.37 -17.94 10.00
CA PRO A 9 -10.96 -18.10 9.68
C PRO A 9 -10.81 -19.11 8.52
N THR A 10 -9.93 -18.78 7.58
CA THR A 10 -9.53 -19.66 6.47
C THR A 10 -9.19 -21.04 7.04
N PRO A 11 -9.71 -22.15 6.48
CA PRO A 11 -9.49 -23.47 7.03
C PRO A 11 -8.00 -23.82 7.06
N ILE A 12 -7.52 -24.22 8.23
CA ILE A 12 -6.19 -24.79 8.43
C ILE A 12 -6.15 -26.08 7.62
N VAL A 13 -5.31 -26.11 6.58
CA VAL A 13 -5.07 -27.34 5.78
C VAL A 13 -4.36 -28.36 6.67
N THR A 14 -5.12 -29.29 7.24
CA THR A 14 -4.63 -30.38 8.11
C THR A 14 -4.24 -31.66 7.34
N GLY A 15 -3.70 -31.52 6.12
CA GLY A 15 -3.13 -32.62 5.35
C GLY A 15 -1.61 -32.68 5.48
N PRO A 16 -0.94 -33.82 5.12
CA PRO A 16 0.51 -33.87 5.07
C PRO A 16 1.02 -32.77 4.12
N ARG A 17 2.00 -31.98 4.58
CA ARG A 17 2.61 -30.93 3.77
C ARG A 17 3.35 -31.55 2.59
N GLU A 18 3.17 -31.02 1.41
CA GLU A 18 3.82 -31.46 0.17
C GLU A 18 5.35 -31.29 0.24
N PHE A 19 5.80 -30.22 0.88
CA PHE A 19 7.21 -29.93 1.11
C PHE A 19 7.50 -29.88 2.61
N GLU A 20 8.64 -30.42 3.02
CA GLU A 20 9.14 -30.21 4.37
C GLU A 20 9.46 -28.72 4.57
N PHE A 21 9.00 -28.14 5.70
CA PHE A 21 9.25 -26.74 6.07
C PHE A 21 9.69 -26.69 7.53
N ALA A 22 10.99 -26.80 7.74
CA ALA A 22 11.61 -26.82 9.06
C ALA A 22 11.67 -25.39 9.67
N ASP A 23 11.94 -25.30 10.98
CA ASP A 23 12.09 -24.01 11.67
C ASP A 23 13.26 -23.20 11.12
N ARG A 24 14.31 -23.86 10.68
CA ARG A 24 15.46 -23.23 10.02
C ARG A 24 15.05 -22.53 8.71
N ASP A 25 14.15 -23.16 7.93
CA ASP A 25 13.71 -22.60 6.64
C ASP A 25 12.84 -21.37 6.88
N PHE A 26 11.93 -21.43 7.86
CA PHE A 26 11.12 -20.27 8.24
C PHE A 26 11.97 -19.11 8.74
N ARG A 27 12.96 -19.36 9.61
CA ARG A 27 13.88 -18.31 10.06
C ARG A 27 14.64 -17.67 8.91
N ARG A 28 15.17 -18.48 7.99
CA ARG A 28 15.86 -17.99 6.79
C ARG A 28 14.95 -17.11 5.91
N VAL A 29 13.70 -17.53 5.73
CA VAL A 29 12.69 -16.67 5.04
C VAL A 29 12.50 -15.33 5.78
N CYS A 30 12.38 -15.35 7.11
CA CYS A 30 12.23 -14.12 7.90
C CYS A 30 13.42 -13.19 7.72
N ASP A 31 14.65 -13.73 7.77
CA ASP A 31 15.88 -12.95 7.61
C ASP A 31 15.96 -12.31 6.21
N LEU A 32 15.69 -13.11 5.17
CA LEU A 32 15.76 -12.66 3.78
C LEU A 32 14.73 -11.57 3.47
N ILE A 33 13.47 -11.74 3.87
CA ILE A 33 12.45 -10.72 3.60
C ILE A 33 12.68 -9.46 4.43
N TYR A 34 13.18 -9.61 5.66
CA TYR A 34 13.54 -8.45 6.50
C TYR A 34 14.69 -7.65 5.87
N GLN A 35 15.76 -8.30 5.44
CA GLN A 35 16.89 -7.64 4.77
C GLN A 35 16.47 -6.96 3.47
N ARG A 36 15.59 -7.59 2.69
CA ARG A 36 15.19 -7.08 1.37
C ARG A 36 14.22 -5.90 1.43
N VAL A 37 13.19 -5.98 2.28
CA VAL A 37 12.08 -5.01 2.32
C VAL A 37 11.67 -4.60 3.74
N GLY A 38 12.38 -5.02 4.79
CA GLY A 38 12.13 -4.64 6.18
C GLY A 38 10.94 -5.31 6.84
N ILE A 39 10.28 -6.25 6.18
CA ILE A 39 9.09 -6.91 6.73
C ILE A 39 9.49 -7.87 7.85
N ALA A 40 9.04 -7.57 9.07
CA ALA A 40 9.20 -8.44 10.24
C ALA A 40 8.06 -9.46 10.30
N LEU A 41 8.33 -10.72 9.95
CA LEU A 41 7.35 -11.79 10.00
C LEU A 41 7.26 -12.39 11.40
N ALA A 42 6.08 -12.32 12.02
CA ALA A 42 5.81 -12.99 13.29
C ALA A 42 5.70 -14.52 13.13
N PRO A 43 6.06 -15.33 14.16
CA PRO A 43 5.95 -16.80 14.11
C PRO A 43 4.57 -17.31 13.68
N ALA A 44 3.50 -16.63 14.06
CA ALA A 44 2.12 -16.95 13.67
C ALA A 44 1.87 -16.90 12.15
N LYS A 45 2.77 -16.30 11.37
CA LYS A 45 2.67 -16.22 9.90
C LYS A 45 3.26 -17.43 9.16
N ARG A 46 3.81 -18.42 9.90
CA ARG A 46 4.48 -19.59 9.32
C ARG A 46 3.65 -20.33 8.27
N ASP A 47 2.38 -20.60 8.56
CA ASP A 47 1.50 -21.32 7.62
C ASP A 47 1.16 -20.51 6.38
N MET A 48 1.00 -19.21 6.53
CA MET A 48 0.85 -18.30 5.40
C MET A 48 2.10 -18.31 4.51
N VAL A 49 3.28 -18.21 5.09
CA VAL A 49 4.57 -18.28 4.38
C VAL A 49 4.68 -19.60 3.63
N TYR A 50 4.44 -20.73 4.33
CA TYR A 50 4.42 -22.04 3.70
C TYR A 50 3.50 -22.09 2.47
N GLY A 51 2.22 -21.72 2.64
CA GLY A 51 1.23 -21.79 1.57
C GLY A 51 1.58 -20.91 0.35
N ARG A 52 2.16 -19.76 0.59
CA ARG A 52 2.53 -18.81 -0.47
C ARG A 52 3.80 -19.25 -1.21
N LEU A 53 4.85 -19.63 -0.49
CA LEU A 53 6.11 -20.06 -1.10
C LEU A 53 6.05 -21.45 -1.72
N SER A 54 5.22 -22.38 -1.22
CA SER A 54 4.99 -23.67 -1.87
C SER A 54 4.49 -23.51 -3.32
N ARG A 55 3.72 -22.45 -3.60
CA ARG A 55 3.32 -22.13 -4.98
C ARG A 55 4.52 -21.77 -5.85
N ARG A 56 5.51 -21.04 -5.28
CA ARG A 56 6.75 -20.69 -5.98
C ARG A 56 7.58 -21.91 -6.29
N LEU A 57 7.74 -22.82 -5.30
CA LEU A 57 8.46 -24.08 -5.48
C LEU A 57 7.85 -24.85 -6.66
N ARG A 58 6.52 -25.01 -6.70
CA ARG A 58 5.84 -25.70 -7.82
C ARG A 58 6.10 -25.04 -9.15
N THR A 59 6.00 -23.69 -9.21
CA THR A 59 6.22 -22.94 -10.45
C THR A 59 7.62 -23.14 -11.00
N LEU A 60 8.63 -23.26 -10.11
CA LEU A 60 10.04 -23.45 -10.46
C LEU A 60 10.45 -24.93 -10.56
N GLY A 61 9.54 -25.88 -10.28
CA GLY A 61 9.85 -27.32 -10.26
C GLY A 61 10.81 -27.72 -9.14
N MET A 62 10.92 -26.93 -8.07
CA MET A 62 11.82 -27.20 -6.94
C MET A 62 11.20 -28.16 -5.94
N ARG A 63 12.04 -28.94 -5.28
CA ARG A 63 11.61 -30.05 -4.40
C ARG A 63 11.70 -29.73 -2.91
N SER A 64 12.37 -28.66 -2.51
CA SER A 64 12.54 -28.28 -1.10
C SER A 64 12.69 -26.77 -0.92
N PHE A 65 12.32 -26.28 0.27
CA PHE A 65 12.56 -24.89 0.66
C PHE A 65 14.05 -24.55 0.69
N GLN A 66 14.90 -25.48 1.10
CA GLN A 66 16.34 -25.27 1.09
C GLN A 66 16.83 -24.97 -0.34
N GLN A 67 16.47 -25.79 -1.33
CA GLN A 67 16.83 -25.58 -2.73
C GLN A 67 16.34 -24.20 -3.23
N TYR A 68 15.11 -23.83 -2.87
CA TYR A 68 14.53 -22.54 -3.25
C TYR A 68 15.27 -21.35 -2.64
N LEU A 69 15.58 -21.41 -1.36
CA LEU A 69 16.28 -20.33 -0.66
C LEU A 69 17.74 -20.21 -1.11
N ASP A 70 18.40 -21.34 -1.41
CA ASP A 70 19.76 -21.35 -1.97
C ASP A 70 19.77 -20.71 -3.37
N HIS A 71 18.78 -21.02 -4.21
CA HIS A 71 18.61 -20.39 -5.51
C HIS A 71 18.36 -18.89 -5.39
N LEU A 72 17.46 -18.47 -4.49
CA LEU A 72 17.14 -17.06 -4.26
C LEU A 72 18.36 -16.23 -3.83
N GLU A 73 19.26 -16.80 -3.01
CA GLU A 73 20.47 -16.10 -2.55
C GLU A 73 21.59 -16.07 -3.59
N GLN A 74 21.59 -16.98 -4.55
CA GLN A 74 22.59 -17.04 -5.62
C GLN A 74 22.27 -16.12 -6.80
N GLU A 75 20.99 -15.74 -6.97
CA GLU A 75 20.54 -14.93 -8.09
C GLU A 75 20.00 -13.58 -7.60
N ASP A 76 20.40 -12.49 -8.25
CA ASP A 76 19.81 -11.16 -8.02
C ASP A 76 18.90 -10.81 -9.21
N GLY A 77 17.75 -11.48 -9.27
CA GLY A 77 16.86 -11.41 -10.43
C GLY A 77 15.37 -11.34 -10.07
N ASP A 78 14.55 -11.70 -11.06
CA ASP A 78 13.09 -11.65 -11.01
C ASP A 78 12.49 -12.48 -9.87
N GLU A 79 13.20 -13.54 -9.40
CA GLU A 79 12.71 -14.37 -8.33
C GLU A 79 12.68 -13.65 -6.97
N TRP A 80 13.59 -12.72 -6.71
CA TRP A 80 13.52 -11.85 -5.55
C TRP A 80 12.25 -11.00 -5.52
N GLN A 81 11.84 -10.50 -6.69
CA GLN A 81 10.59 -9.75 -6.79
C GLN A 81 9.38 -10.67 -6.57
N ALA A 82 9.39 -11.88 -7.14
CA ALA A 82 8.34 -12.87 -6.94
C ALA A 82 8.24 -13.34 -5.47
N PHE A 83 9.38 -13.54 -4.80
CA PHE A 83 9.47 -13.83 -3.37
C PHE A 83 8.87 -12.70 -2.52
N THR A 84 9.24 -11.45 -2.81
CA THR A 84 8.70 -10.27 -2.13
C THR A 84 7.19 -10.18 -2.33
N ASN A 85 6.70 -10.25 -3.57
CA ASN A 85 5.27 -10.21 -3.90
C ASN A 85 4.49 -11.33 -3.20
N ALA A 86 5.08 -12.52 -3.07
CA ALA A 86 4.45 -13.63 -2.38
C ALA A 86 4.26 -13.39 -0.88
N LEU A 87 5.11 -12.61 -0.24
CA LEU A 87 5.11 -12.41 1.21
C LEU A 87 4.47 -11.09 1.68
N THR A 88 4.22 -10.15 0.77
CA THR A 88 3.50 -8.90 1.08
C THR A 88 2.05 -9.19 1.50
N THR A 89 1.48 -8.29 2.30
CA THR A 89 0.08 -8.36 2.71
C THR A 89 -0.64 -7.11 2.22
N ASN A 90 -1.55 -7.29 1.26
CA ASN A 90 -2.12 -6.22 0.44
C ASN A 90 -3.59 -5.94 0.77
N LEU A 91 -3.97 -5.97 2.06
CA LEU A 91 -5.35 -5.68 2.48
C LEU A 91 -5.63 -4.18 2.39
N THR A 92 -6.50 -3.81 1.47
CA THR A 92 -6.93 -2.43 1.24
C THR A 92 -8.40 -2.37 0.83
N SER A 93 -9.01 -1.18 0.84
CA SER A 93 -10.37 -0.91 0.36
C SER A 93 -10.51 0.54 -0.08
N PHE A 94 -11.48 0.80 -0.95
CA PHE A 94 -11.83 2.18 -1.29
C PHE A 94 -12.29 2.94 -0.05
N PHE A 95 -11.80 4.18 0.10
CA PHE A 95 -12.10 5.09 1.21
C PHE A 95 -11.87 4.48 2.60
N ARG A 96 -10.89 3.58 2.75
CA ARG A 96 -10.48 3.07 4.06
C ARG A 96 -10.11 4.23 4.97
N GLU A 97 -10.71 4.30 6.19
CA GLU A 97 -10.58 5.41 7.15
C GLU A 97 -11.06 6.74 6.51
N PRO A 98 -12.38 6.88 6.27
CA PRO A 98 -12.97 7.92 5.40
C PRO A 98 -12.64 9.37 5.83
N HIS A 99 -12.42 9.60 7.13
CA HIS A 99 -12.05 10.92 7.66
C HIS A 99 -10.77 11.51 7.02
N HIS A 100 -9.87 10.67 6.47
CA HIS A 100 -8.70 11.12 5.74
C HIS A 100 -9.09 11.79 4.42
N PHE A 101 -10.07 11.25 3.72
CA PHE A 101 -10.51 11.78 2.43
C PHE A 101 -11.37 13.02 2.61
N ASP A 102 -12.12 13.13 3.71
CA ASP A 102 -12.80 14.38 4.07
C ASP A 102 -11.78 15.48 4.32
N LYS A 103 -10.73 15.19 5.11
CA LYS A 103 -9.64 16.15 5.34
C LYS A 103 -8.87 16.49 4.07
N LEU A 104 -8.58 15.51 3.22
CA LEU A 104 -7.94 15.75 1.93
C LEU A 104 -8.77 16.71 1.06
N ARG A 105 -10.10 16.52 1.01
CA ARG A 105 -11.00 17.42 0.27
C ARG A 105 -10.90 18.86 0.75
N GLU A 106 -10.93 19.08 2.06
CA GLU A 106 -10.77 20.42 2.66
C GLU A 106 -9.44 21.06 2.26
N GLU A 107 -8.32 20.32 2.38
CA GLU A 107 -6.98 20.81 2.03
C GLU A 107 -6.89 21.16 0.55
N LEU A 108 -7.41 20.33 -0.34
CA LEU A 108 -7.43 20.60 -1.78
C LEU A 108 -8.21 21.86 -2.14
N GLN A 109 -9.37 22.08 -1.50
CA GLN A 109 -10.19 23.27 -1.71
C GLN A 109 -9.50 24.54 -1.22
N GLN A 110 -8.82 24.48 -0.06
CA GLN A 110 -8.07 25.61 0.50
C GLN A 110 -6.86 26.01 -0.36
N ARG A 111 -6.25 25.02 -1.06
CA ARG A 111 -5.06 25.21 -1.90
C ARG A 111 -5.39 25.38 -3.39
N SER A 112 -6.63 25.66 -3.75
CA SER A 112 -7.08 25.72 -5.16
C SER A 112 -6.35 26.73 -6.04
N GLY A 113 -5.61 27.68 -5.45
CA GLY A 113 -4.72 28.62 -6.17
C GLY A 113 -3.32 28.08 -6.47
N HIS A 114 -2.92 26.95 -5.89
CA HIS A 114 -1.62 26.33 -6.09
C HIS A 114 -1.78 25.14 -7.08
N THR A 115 -1.14 25.20 -8.23
CA THR A 115 -1.30 24.16 -9.26
C THR A 115 0.01 23.81 -9.93
N PRO A 116 0.27 22.52 -10.24
CA PRO A 116 -0.50 21.35 -9.80
C PRO A 116 -0.23 20.98 -8.34
N LEU A 117 -1.25 20.51 -7.61
CA LEU A 117 -1.10 19.92 -6.29
C LEU A 117 -0.54 18.49 -6.43
N LEU A 118 0.46 18.15 -5.62
CA LEU A 118 1.14 16.88 -5.68
C LEU A 118 0.75 16.00 -4.48
N LEU A 119 0.28 14.80 -4.76
CA LEU A 119 -0.12 13.82 -3.75
C LEU A 119 0.70 12.55 -3.91
N TRP A 120 1.00 11.86 -2.79
CA TRP A 120 1.72 10.58 -2.84
C TRP A 120 1.06 9.54 -1.92
N SER A 121 0.74 8.37 -2.48
CA SER A 121 0.38 7.14 -1.75
C SER A 121 1.58 6.20 -1.78
N CYS A 122 2.24 5.99 -0.63
CA CYS A 122 3.53 5.28 -0.58
C CYS A 122 3.39 3.76 -0.39
N ALA A 123 2.16 3.23 -0.20
CA ALA A 123 1.84 1.81 -0.11
C ALA A 123 0.48 1.58 -0.81
N ALA A 124 0.49 1.72 -2.13
CA ALA A 124 -0.71 1.82 -2.95
C ALA A 124 -1.50 0.51 -3.05
N SER A 125 -0.87 -0.64 -2.78
CA SER A 125 -1.48 -1.96 -2.92
C SER A 125 -2.17 -2.13 -4.28
N THR A 126 -3.38 -2.67 -4.31
CA THR A 126 -4.18 -2.85 -5.53
C THR A 126 -4.86 -1.58 -6.05
N GLY A 127 -4.54 -0.40 -5.48
CA GLY A 127 -4.88 0.90 -6.06
C GLY A 127 -6.11 1.58 -5.45
N GLU A 128 -6.82 0.97 -4.51
CA GLU A 128 -8.04 1.54 -3.93
C GLU A 128 -7.78 2.89 -3.23
N GLU A 129 -6.64 3.03 -2.54
CA GLU A 129 -6.26 4.29 -1.88
C GLU A 129 -5.98 5.40 -2.90
N PRO A 130 -5.05 5.27 -3.86
CA PRO A 130 -4.79 6.33 -4.84
C PRO A 130 -6.01 6.65 -5.71
N TYR A 131 -6.89 5.70 -6.02
CA TYR A 131 -8.15 6.01 -6.70
C TYR A 131 -9.13 6.76 -5.80
N SER A 132 -9.19 6.46 -4.50
CA SER A 132 -9.98 7.25 -3.55
C SER A 132 -9.46 8.69 -3.45
N MET A 133 -8.13 8.90 -3.49
CA MET A 133 -7.54 10.25 -3.57
C MET A 133 -7.94 10.97 -4.86
N ALA A 134 -7.90 10.27 -6.01
CA ALA A 134 -8.30 10.85 -7.31
C ALA A 134 -9.79 11.22 -7.34
N ILE A 135 -10.66 10.35 -6.82
CA ILE A 135 -12.10 10.65 -6.68
C ILE A 135 -12.31 11.87 -5.77
N THR A 136 -11.62 11.91 -4.63
CA THR A 136 -11.69 13.05 -3.69
C THR A 136 -11.26 14.36 -4.38
N ALA A 137 -10.21 14.33 -5.19
CA ALA A 137 -9.77 15.49 -5.96
C ALA A 137 -10.83 15.92 -7.00
N CYS A 138 -11.41 14.97 -7.74
CA CYS A 138 -12.50 15.28 -8.68
C CYS A 138 -13.70 15.90 -7.99
N GLU A 139 -14.09 15.41 -6.80
CA GLU A 139 -15.18 15.98 -6.00
C GLU A 139 -14.83 17.37 -5.44
N ALA A 140 -13.58 17.58 -5.00
CA ALA A 140 -13.14 18.86 -4.45
C ALA A 140 -13.18 19.99 -5.49
N PHE A 141 -12.83 19.68 -6.74
CA PHE A 141 -12.77 20.67 -7.84
C PHE A 141 -13.97 20.62 -8.78
N GLY A 142 -14.91 19.69 -8.60
CA GLY A 142 -16.11 19.57 -9.45
C GLY A 142 -15.79 19.20 -10.91
N THR A 143 -14.68 18.54 -11.19
CA THR A 143 -14.21 18.21 -12.53
C THR A 143 -13.49 16.87 -12.58
N LEU A 144 -13.53 16.17 -13.72
CA LEU A 144 -12.74 14.96 -13.97
C LEU A 144 -11.26 15.25 -14.31
N LYS A 145 -10.88 16.53 -14.42
CA LYS A 145 -9.51 16.99 -14.68
C LYS A 145 -9.09 17.98 -13.59
N PRO A 146 -9.06 17.59 -12.31
CA PRO A 146 -8.58 18.47 -11.26
C PRO A 146 -7.10 18.78 -11.47
N PRO A 147 -6.61 19.94 -11.00
CA PRO A 147 -5.18 20.30 -11.10
C PRO A 147 -4.35 19.55 -10.06
N VAL A 148 -4.41 18.24 -10.08
CA VAL A 148 -3.78 17.32 -9.11
C VAL A 148 -2.99 16.24 -9.87
N ARG A 149 -1.84 15.88 -9.35
CA ARG A 149 -1.06 14.69 -9.76
C ARG A 149 -0.83 13.80 -8.56
N ILE A 150 -0.98 12.49 -8.75
CA ILE A 150 -0.82 11.49 -7.71
C ILE A 150 0.30 10.54 -8.11
N VAL A 151 1.32 10.42 -7.27
CA VAL A 151 2.29 9.34 -7.34
C VAL A 151 1.81 8.22 -6.42
N ALA A 152 1.80 7.00 -6.91
CA ALA A 152 1.36 5.83 -6.16
C ALA A 152 2.46 4.76 -6.22
N THR A 153 3.00 4.39 -5.07
CA THR A 153 4.14 3.48 -5.03
C THR A 153 3.85 2.26 -4.17
N ASP A 154 4.45 1.13 -4.53
CA ASP A 154 4.43 -0.09 -3.73
C ASP A 154 5.69 -0.91 -4.06
N VAL A 155 6.10 -1.78 -3.14
CA VAL A 155 7.18 -2.74 -3.37
C VAL A 155 6.72 -3.94 -4.18
N ASP A 156 5.43 -4.26 -4.12
CA ASP A 156 4.79 -5.37 -4.83
C ASP A 156 4.36 -4.95 -6.24
N THR A 157 5.13 -5.40 -7.23
CA THR A 157 4.88 -5.07 -8.65
C THR A 157 3.60 -5.70 -9.21
N GLN A 158 3.10 -6.80 -8.64
CA GLN A 158 1.87 -7.46 -9.10
C GLN A 158 0.64 -6.64 -8.69
N VAL A 159 0.64 -6.09 -7.47
CA VAL A 159 -0.45 -5.21 -7.05
C VAL A 159 -0.44 -3.89 -7.80
N LEU A 160 0.73 -3.32 -8.10
CA LEU A 160 0.85 -2.14 -8.96
C LEU A 160 0.31 -2.38 -10.37
N ALA A 161 0.61 -3.55 -10.96
CA ALA A 161 0.04 -3.94 -12.25
C ALA A 161 -1.50 -4.06 -12.19
N THR A 162 -2.04 -4.56 -11.07
CA THR A 162 -3.49 -4.61 -10.83
C THR A 162 -4.07 -3.21 -10.67
N ALA A 163 -3.45 -2.37 -9.88
CA ALA A 163 -3.81 -0.96 -9.69
C ALA A 163 -3.82 -0.21 -11.04
N GLY A 164 -2.78 -0.35 -11.85
CA GLY A 164 -2.68 0.28 -13.16
C GLY A 164 -3.78 -0.15 -14.14
N ARG A 165 -4.31 -1.38 -14.07
CA ARG A 165 -5.47 -1.81 -14.84
C ARG A 165 -6.75 -1.13 -14.38
N GLY A 166 -6.89 -0.85 -13.08
CA GLY A 166 -8.07 -0.24 -12.47
C GLY A 166 -9.34 -1.07 -12.61
N VAL A 167 -9.22 -2.40 -12.67
CA VAL A 167 -10.34 -3.34 -12.81
C VAL A 167 -10.49 -4.10 -11.49
N TYR A 168 -11.71 -4.11 -10.97
CA TYR A 168 -12.05 -4.70 -9.68
C TYR A 168 -13.29 -5.59 -9.77
N ASN A 169 -13.41 -6.59 -8.88
CA ASN A 169 -14.68 -7.22 -8.63
C ASN A 169 -15.67 -6.17 -8.13
N ILE A 170 -16.93 -6.22 -8.58
CA ILE A 170 -17.98 -5.26 -8.23
C ILE A 170 -18.22 -5.17 -6.73
N ASP A 171 -17.97 -6.26 -5.99
CA ASP A 171 -18.09 -6.31 -4.52
C ASP A 171 -17.11 -5.34 -3.82
N ARG A 172 -15.97 -5.02 -4.46
CA ARG A 172 -14.98 -4.08 -3.91
C ARG A 172 -15.52 -2.64 -3.82
N VAL A 173 -16.52 -2.33 -4.63
CA VAL A 173 -17.16 -1.00 -4.68
C VAL A 173 -18.60 -1.02 -4.13
N ALA A 174 -19.09 -2.17 -3.66
CA ALA A 174 -20.48 -2.33 -3.24
C ALA A 174 -20.90 -1.37 -2.11
N ASN A 175 -19.97 -1.09 -1.20
CA ASN A 175 -20.18 -0.20 -0.04
C ASN A 175 -19.99 1.28 -0.34
N LEU A 176 -19.62 1.65 -1.56
CA LEU A 176 -19.50 3.06 -1.95
C LEU A 176 -20.90 3.65 -2.21
N ASP A 177 -20.98 4.97 -1.99
CA ASP A 177 -22.16 5.73 -2.37
C ASP A 177 -22.57 5.41 -3.82
N PRO A 178 -23.86 5.13 -4.10
CA PRO A 178 -24.34 4.79 -5.44
C PRO A 178 -24.01 5.85 -6.50
N ASP A 179 -24.00 7.13 -6.13
CA ASP A 179 -23.69 8.22 -7.05
C ASP A 179 -22.21 8.27 -7.38
N LEU A 180 -21.33 8.05 -6.38
CA LEU A 180 -19.89 7.88 -6.64
C LEU A 180 -19.63 6.70 -7.57
N ARG A 181 -20.29 5.57 -7.35
CA ARG A 181 -20.14 4.41 -8.24
C ARG A 181 -20.53 4.72 -9.68
N ARG A 182 -21.66 5.38 -9.89
CA ARG A 182 -22.13 5.76 -11.24
C ARG A 182 -21.21 6.75 -11.92
N ARG A 183 -20.65 7.70 -11.16
CA ARG A 183 -19.79 8.76 -11.71
C ARG A 183 -18.37 8.29 -12.02
N TYR A 184 -17.82 7.35 -11.26
CA TYR A 184 -16.39 7.04 -11.31
C TYR A 184 -16.06 5.61 -11.75
N PHE A 185 -17.06 4.75 -11.91
CA PHE A 185 -16.85 3.36 -12.32
C PHE A 185 -17.74 2.97 -13.48
N GLN A 186 -17.17 2.24 -14.43
CA GLN A 186 -17.89 1.59 -15.52
C GLN A 186 -18.16 0.15 -15.11
N ARG A 187 -19.41 -0.29 -15.18
CA ARG A 187 -19.80 -1.68 -14.94
C ARG A 187 -19.42 -2.54 -16.15
N GLY A 188 -18.83 -3.70 -15.89
CA GLY A 188 -18.55 -4.68 -16.91
C GLY A 188 -19.83 -5.36 -17.42
N SER A 189 -19.79 -5.82 -18.68
CA SER A 189 -20.86 -6.57 -19.33
C SER A 189 -20.27 -7.74 -20.11
N GLY A 190 -21.09 -8.75 -20.41
CA GLY A 190 -20.68 -9.95 -21.13
C GLY A 190 -19.52 -10.67 -20.42
N PRO A 191 -18.36 -10.88 -21.07
CA PRO A 191 -17.21 -11.56 -20.45
C PRO A 191 -16.67 -10.89 -19.19
N ASN A 192 -16.98 -9.60 -18.98
CA ASN A 192 -16.55 -8.81 -17.82
C ASN A 192 -17.68 -8.64 -16.78
N GLU A 193 -18.75 -9.41 -16.86
CA GLU A 193 -19.82 -9.37 -15.86
C GLU A 193 -19.26 -9.68 -14.47
N GLY A 194 -19.78 -8.99 -13.43
CA GLY A 194 -19.24 -9.08 -12.06
C GLY A 194 -18.02 -8.23 -11.80
N GLN A 195 -17.50 -7.52 -12.81
CA GLN A 195 -16.39 -6.56 -12.67
C GLN A 195 -16.85 -5.11 -12.84
N CYS A 196 -16.03 -4.21 -12.37
CA CYS A 196 -16.12 -2.77 -12.67
C CYS A 196 -14.73 -2.22 -12.96
N ARG A 197 -14.67 -1.12 -13.69
CA ARG A 197 -13.41 -0.43 -14.02
C ARG A 197 -13.52 1.04 -13.65
N VAL A 198 -12.48 1.59 -13.06
CA VAL A 198 -12.39 3.04 -12.84
C VAL A 198 -12.34 3.80 -14.16
N LEU A 199 -12.92 5.00 -14.19
CA LEU A 199 -12.89 5.85 -15.40
C LEU A 199 -11.43 6.12 -15.83
N PRO A 200 -11.16 6.18 -17.16
CA PRO A 200 -9.84 6.55 -17.67
C PRO A 200 -9.30 7.85 -17.09
N ALA A 201 -10.16 8.87 -16.93
CA ALA A 201 -9.78 10.17 -16.35
C ALA A 201 -9.16 10.07 -14.95
N LEU A 202 -9.61 9.14 -14.10
CA LEU A 202 -8.97 8.92 -12.78
C LEU A 202 -7.59 8.28 -12.92
N ARG A 203 -7.42 7.37 -13.88
CA ARG A 203 -6.14 6.70 -14.13
C ARG A 203 -5.08 7.67 -14.64
N GLU A 204 -5.48 8.65 -15.42
CA GLU A 204 -4.60 9.71 -15.96
C GLU A 204 -4.05 10.64 -14.87
N LEU A 205 -4.68 10.70 -13.69
CA LEU A 205 -4.20 11.48 -12.55
C LEU A 205 -3.10 10.76 -11.77
N ILE A 206 -2.92 9.43 -11.98
CA ILE A 206 -2.11 8.59 -11.11
C ILE A 206 -0.95 7.98 -11.88
N GLU A 207 0.25 8.15 -11.37
CA GLU A 207 1.44 7.46 -11.84
C GLU A 207 1.83 6.36 -10.86
N PHE A 208 1.79 5.10 -11.31
CA PHE A 208 2.17 3.94 -10.51
C PHE A 208 3.65 3.61 -10.72
N ARG A 209 4.43 3.51 -9.63
CA ARG A 209 5.87 3.21 -9.67
C ARG A 209 6.26 2.19 -8.60
N PRO A 210 7.17 1.24 -8.89
CA PRO A 210 7.74 0.40 -7.84
C PRO A 210 8.64 1.24 -6.92
N LEU A 211 8.51 1.03 -5.61
CA LEU A 211 9.36 1.65 -4.60
C LEU A 211 9.50 0.77 -3.38
N ASN A 212 10.74 0.51 -2.98
CA ASN A 212 11.05 -0.07 -1.68
C ASN A 212 11.29 1.06 -0.66
N LEU A 213 10.50 1.10 0.41
CA LEU A 213 10.67 2.10 1.48
C LEU A 213 11.99 1.97 2.25
N LEU A 214 12.73 0.86 2.09
CA LEU A 214 14.10 0.74 2.59
C LEU A 214 15.14 1.40 1.68
N ALA A 215 14.80 1.75 0.44
CA ALA A 215 15.74 2.41 -0.46
C ALA A 215 16.34 3.66 0.20
N PRO A 216 17.65 3.92 0.00
CA PRO A 216 18.33 5.05 0.66
C PRO A 216 17.79 6.40 0.17
N ARG A 217 17.22 6.45 -1.03
CA ARG A 217 16.62 7.64 -1.66
C ARG A 217 15.35 7.24 -2.41
N TYR A 218 14.40 8.17 -2.49
CA TYR A 218 13.16 7.99 -3.23
C TYR A 218 13.15 8.92 -4.46
N ASP A 219 13.11 8.32 -5.64
CA ASP A 219 12.97 9.08 -6.90
C ASP A 219 11.48 9.18 -7.27
N VAL A 220 10.76 9.98 -6.50
CA VAL A 220 9.29 10.14 -6.65
C VAL A 220 8.88 11.58 -6.94
N GLY A 221 9.85 12.52 -6.94
CA GLY A 221 9.57 13.95 -7.06
C GLY A 221 9.14 14.57 -5.74
N GLY A 222 8.30 15.60 -5.81
CA GLY A 222 7.85 16.41 -4.68
C GLY A 222 8.30 17.87 -4.81
N PRO A 223 8.11 18.70 -3.78
CA PRO A 223 7.46 18.36 -2.51
C PRO A 223 5.96 18.05 -2.66
N PHE A 224 5.44 17.15 -1.81
CA PHE A 224 4.04 16.72 -1.84
C PHE A 224 3.19 17.51 -0.83
N ASP A 225 2.01 17.95 -1.26
CA ASP A 225 1.01 18.62 -0.41
C ASP A 225 0.32 17.63 0.54
N ALA A 226 0.13 16.38 0.10
CA ALA A 226 -0.39 15.30 0.92
C ALA A 226 0.38 13.99 0.65
N LEU A 227 0.83 13.34 1.71
CA LEU A 227 1.54 12.09 1.69
C LEU A 227 0.77 11.05 2.52
N PHE A 228 0.31 9.98 1.89
CA PHE A 228 -0.38 8.86 2.52
C PHE A 228 0.61 7.73 2.75
N CYS A 229 0.96 7.48 4.01
CA CYS A 229 1.76 6.34 4.44
C CYS A 229 0.95 5.58 5.49
N ARG A 230 0.04 4.72 5.04
CA ARG A 230 -1.01 4.14 5.86
C ARG A 230 -0.95 2.62 5.87
N ASN A 231 -1.05 2.05 7.06
CA ASN A 231 -1.15 0.60 7.28
C ASN A 231 0.03 -0.21 6.70
N VAL A 232 1.19 0.41 6.58
CA VAL A 232 2.43 -0.21 6.10
C VAL A 232 3.54 -0.17 7.15
N MET A 233 3.60 0.88 7.97
CA MET A 233 4.62 1.01 9.01
C MET A 233 4.50 -0.05 10.11
N ILE A 234 3.34 -0.67 10.24
CA ILE A 234 3.09 -1.79 11.16
C ILE A 234 3.97 -3.02 10.89
N TYR A 235 4.55 -3.13 9.70
CA TYR A 235 5.43 -4.24 9.31
C TYR A 235 6.89 -4.00 9.66
N PHE A 236 7.27 -2.77 10.04
CA PHE A 236 8.64 -2.38 10.34
C PHE A 236 8.87 -2.22 11.83
N ASP A 237 10.10 -2.48 12.28
CA ASP A 237 10.55 -2.14 13.62
C ASP A 237 10.75 -0.63 13.81
N LYS A 238 10.89 -0.18 15.05
CA LYS A 238 10.99 1.25 15.38
C LYS A 238 12.18 1.98 14.74
N PRO A 239 13.40 1.41 14.71
CA PRO A 239 14.51 2.02 13.98
C PRO A 239 14.23 2.20 12.50
N THR A 240 13.66 1.18 11.85
CA THR A 240 13.30 1.21 10.42
C THR A 240 12.19 2.22 10.15
N GLN A 241 11.13 2.25 11.00
CA GLN A 241 10.07 3.27 10.91
C GLN A 241 10.66 4.68 10.95
N ARG A 242 11.57 4.95 11.90
CA ARG A 242 12.21 6.26 12.03
C ARG A 242 13.04 6.62 10.78
N ALA A 243 13.79 5.68 10.24
CA ALA A 243 14.59 5.90 9.03
C ALA A 243 13.69 6.19 7.80
N ILE A 244 12.57 5.46 7.65
CA ILE A 244 11.58 5.71 6.60
C ILE A 244 10.94 7.09 6.78
N LEU A 245 10.46 7.43 7.98
CA LEU A 245 9.89 8.75 8.27
C LEU A 245 10.86 9.88 7.95
N GLY A 246 12.15 9.74 8.31
CA GLY A 246 13.18 10.71 8.00
C GLY A 246 13.32 10.98 6.49
N ARG A 247 13.09 9.96 5.65
CA ARG A 247 13.06 10.12 4.19
C ARG A 247 11.75 10.72 3.69
N LEU A 248 10.60 10.25 4.19
CA LEU A 248 9.28 10.73 3.79
C LEU A 248 9.11 12.23 4.03
N VAL A 249 9.55 12.73 5.20
CA VAL A 249 9.42 14.16 5.53
C VAL A 249 10.24 15.08 4.63
N GLN A 250 11.29 14.57 3.97
CA GLN A 250 12.06 15.35 2.99
C GLN A 250 11.25 15.61 1.70
N HIS A 251 10.27 14.75 1.41
CA HIS A 251 9.38 14.88 0.27
C HIS A 251 8.07 15.59 0.60
N LEU A 252 7.82 15.92 1.87
CA LEU A 252 6.62 16.65 2.30
C LEU A 252 6.85 18.15 2.14
N ALA A 253 5.90 18.86 1.56
CA ALA A 253 5.88 20.33 1.53
C ALA A 253 5.89 20.88 2.96
N ASP A 254 6.34 22.13 3.15
CA ASP A 254 6.48 22.73 4.49
C ASP A 254 5.14 22.78 5.23
N ASP A 255 4.05 23.01 4.51
CA ASP A 255 2.68 23.01 5.00
C ASP A 255 1.89 21.75 4.62
N GLY A 256 2.56 20.75 4.04
CA GLY A 256 2.00 19.48 3.63
C GLY A 256 1.57 18.59 4.81
N LEU A 257 0.66 17.65 4.56
CA LEU A 257 0.15 16.72 5.56
C LEU A 257 0.58 15.29 5.28
N LEU A 258 1.05 14.61 6.33
CA LEU A 258 1.29 13.17 6.36
C LEU A 258 0.06 12.49 6.99
N TYR A 259 -0.56 11.58 6.23
CA TYR A 259 -1.68 10.74 6.62
C TYR A 259 -1.17 9.36 6.99
N THR A 260 -1.56 8.85 8.16
CA THR A 260 -1.10 7.55 8.68
C THR A 260 -2.27 6.67 9.10
N GLY A 261 -2.07 5.34 9.17
CA GLY A 261 -3.11 4.43 9.60
C GLY A 261 -3.42 4.52 11.10
N HIS A 262 -4.63 4.17 11.51
CA HIS A 262 -5.10 4.31 12.89
C HIS A 262 -4.32 3.45 13.91
N SER A 263 -3.68 2.36 13.47
CA SER A 263 -2.88 1.48 14.33
C SER A 263 -1.40 1.91 14.43
N GLU A 264 -1.04 3.04 13.83
CA GLU A 264 0.33 3.54 13.74
C GLU A 264 0.57 4.67 14.74
N ASN A 265 1.69 4.62 15.46
CA ASN A 265 2.07 5.60 16.47
C ASN A 265 3.54 5.97 16.31
N TYR A 266 3.84 7.28 16.30
CA TYR A 266 5.15 7.83 15.99
C TYR A 266 5.75 8.68 17.12
N LEU A 267 5.42 8.43 18.38
CA LEU A 267 6.02 9.13 19.54
C LEU A 267 7.55 9.04 19.54
N HIS A 268 8.10 7.95 19.01
CA HIS A 268 9.54 7.73 18.87
C HIS A 268 10.23 8.58 17.78
N ALA A 269 9.45 9.35 17.02
CA ALA A 269 9.93 10.22 15.93
C ALA A 269 9.32 11.64 16.01
N ALA A 270 9.00 12.10 17.23
CA ALA A 270 8.36 13.41 17.46
C ALA A 270 9.24 14.62 17.04
N ASP A 271 10.52 14.40 16.87
CA ASP A 271 11.47 15.37 16.31
C ASP A 271 11.38 15.49 14.77
N LEU A 272 10.81 14.50 14.09
CA LEU A 272 10.60 14.49 12.65
C LEU A 272 9.20 14.97 12.24
N ILE A 273 8.18 14.53 12.99
CA ILE A 273 6.78 14.83 12.70
C ILE A 273 6.01 15.15 13.98
N GLN A 274 5.05 16.06 13.89
CA GLN A 274 4.18 16.47 14.99
C GLN A 274 2.72 16.20 14.64
N PRO A 275 1.91 15.65 15.58
CA PRO A 275 0.49 15.42 15.34
C PRO A 275 -0.24 16.76 15.18
N CYS A 276 -1.12 16.84 14.18
CA CYS A 276 -1.97 18.01 13.92
C CYS A 276 -3.44 17.64 13.73
N GLY A 277 -3.81 16.39 13.97
CA GLY A 277 -5.17 15.86 13.89
C GLY A 277 -5.18 14.36 14.13
N ARG A 278 -6.34 13.75 13.99
CA ARG A 278 -6.49 12.30 14.12
C ARG A 278 -5.72 11.60 13.00
N THR A 279 -4.63 10.90 13.36
CA THR A 279 -3.74 10.19 12.40
C THR A 279 -3.15 11.09 11.31
N LEU A 280 -3.05 12.40 11.61
CA LEU A 280 -2.49 13.42 10.75
C LEU A 280 -1.27 14.05 11.41
N TYR A 281 -0.23 14.26 10.62
CA TYR A 281 1.03 14.82 11.07
C TYR A 281 1.51 15.92 10.11
N ARG A 282 2.26 16.87 10.65
CA ARG A 282 3.07 17.84 9.91
C ARG A 282 4.55 17.59 10.17
N ARG A 283 5.39 18.11 9.30
CA ARG A 283 6.82 18.18 9.57
C ARG A 283 7.05 18.90 10.90
N ALA A 284 7.91 18.36 11.76
CA ALA A 284 8.32 19.07 12.97
C ALA A 284 9.04 20.36 12.57
N ALA A 285 8.75 21.47 13.27
CA ALA A 285 9.49 22.70 13.11
C ALA A 285 10.96 22.41 13.39
N LYS A 286 11.87 22.90 12.55
CA LYS A 286 13.31 22.84 12.86
C LYS A 286 13.50 23.55 14.20
N ALA A 287 14.02 22.83 15.20
CA ALA A 287 14.40 23.46 16.46
C ALA A 287 15.36 24.60 16.13
N GLY A 288 14.95 25.82 16.46
CA GLY A 288 15.47 27.13 16.13
C GLY A 288 16.82 27.21 15.39
N ALA A 289 16.79 27.89 14.26
CA ALA A 289 17.97 28.58 13.79
C ALA A 289 18.16 29.85 14.59
#